data_e5197e231394d5b369a271f7327cd129
#
_entry.id   e5197e231394d5b369a271f7327cd129
#
_cell.length_a   1.000
_cell.length_b   1.000
_cell.length_c   1.000
_cell.angle_alpha   90.00
_cell.angle_beta   90.00
_cell.angle_gamma   90.00
#
_symmetry.space_group_name_H-M   'P 1'
#
loop_
_entity.id
_entity.type
_entity.pdbx_description
1 polymer ?
#
loop_
_entity_poly.entity_id
_entity_poly.type
_entity_poly.pdbx_seq_one_letter_code
_entity_poly.pdbx_strand_id
1 'polypeptide(L)'
;MGWQAMRMLDWEEGRDYEVTPGTIVRILPKDVPVAIEAALRAKGSQRTETQRFITDRYDRFLFRVSQLQAAVRSGLVRKEDVRFPLEWYVEKRICSHKKVLLAYMAENSTIESKQFFESLDAWRQCSSE
;
A
#
# COMPACT_ATOMS: atom_id res chain seq x y z
N MET A 1 -3.28 0.63 12.56
CA MET A 1 -3.57 1.88 11.87
C MET A 1 -3.21 1.77 10.41
N GLY A 2 -4.00 2.39 9.53
CA GLY A 2 -3.82 2.25 8.09
C GLY A 2 -2.50 2.75 7.54
N TRP A 3 -1.82 3.62 8.27
CA TRP A 3 -0.56 4.21 7.80
C TRP A 3 0.68 3.37 8.12
N GLN A 4 0.53 2.25 8.79
CA GLN A 4 1.67 1.35 9.08
C GLN A 4 2.30 0.80 7.80
N ALA A 5 1.49 0.61 6.76
CA ALA A 5 2.01 0.13 5.47
C ALA A 5 3.06 1.08 4.89
N MET A 6 2.86 2.39 5.05
CA MET A 6 3.83 3.38 4.59
C MET A 6 5.17 3.25 5.30
N ARG A 7 5.13 2.95 6.59
CA ARG A 7 6.35 2.79 7.39
C ARG A 7 7.18 1.59 6.97
N MET A 8 6.55 0.57 6.43
CA MET A 8 7.27 -0.63 5.98
C MET A 8 8.22 -0.34 4.83
N LEU A 9 7.95 0.70 4.04
CA LEU A 9 8.78 1.09 2.91
C LEU A 9 9.75 2.22 3.23
N ASP A 10 9.64 2.85 4.41
CA ASP A 10 10.45 4.02 4.76
C ASP A 10 11.86 3.69 5.27
N TRP A 11 12.07 2.49 5.77
CA TRP A 11 13.32 2.11 6.43
C TRP A 11 14.02 1.01 5.64
N GLU A 12 15.13 1.35 4.99
CA GLU A 12 15.91 0.39 4.20
C GLU A 12 16.40 -0.79 5.02
N GLU A 13 16.73 -0.57 6.28
CA GLU A 13 17.20 -1.60 7.19
C GLU A 13 16.08 -2.45 7.77
N GLY A 14 14.84 -2.08 7.48
CA GLY A 14 13.67 -2.76 8.01
C GLY A 14 13.33 -2.33 9.42
N ARG A 15 12.19 -2.80 9.89
CA ARG A 15 11.69 -2.59 11.26
C ARG A 15 11.12 -3.89 11.79
N ASP A 16 11.10 -3.99 13.12
CA ASP A 16 10.52 -5.13 13.80
C ASP A 16 9.01 -4.91 14.00
N TYR A 17 8.22 -5.93 13.69
CA TYR A 17 6.77 -5.91 13.86
C TYR A 17 6.33 -7.17 14.58
N GLU A 18 5.36 -7.02 15.48
CA GLU A 18 4.68 -8.17 16.08
C GLU A 18 3.60 -8.65 15.14
N VAL A 19 3.91 -9.70 14.36
CA VAL A 19 3.02 -10.21 13.32
C VAL A 19 1.90 -11.09 13.87
N THR A 20 2.17 -11.78 14.97
CA THR A 20 1.18 -12.48 15.79
C THR A 20 1.57 -12.28 17.24
N PRO A 21 0.65 -12.48 18.22
CA PRO A 21 1.00 -12.30 19.62
C PRO A 21 2.26 -13.09 20.00
N GLY A 22 3.28 -12.37 20.48
CA GLY A 22 4.54 -12.96 20.91
C GLY A 22 5.55 -13.25 19.81
N THR A 23 5.20 -13.02 18.53
CA THR A 23 6.11 -13.28 17.41
C THR A 23 6.53 -11.97 16.74
N ILE A 24 7.81 -11.62 16.87
CA ILE A 24 8.38 -10.41 16.30
C ILE A 24 9.22 -10.79 15.09
N VAL A 25 8.98 -10.11 13.96
CA VAL A 25 9.68 -10.36 12.71
C VAL A 25 10.17 -9.03 12.15
N ARG A 26 11.39 -9.03 11.60
CA ARG A 26 11.93 -7.88 10.89
C ARG A 26 11.40 -7.89 9.47
N ILE A 27 10.75 -6.80 9.08
CA ILE A 27 10.20 -6.62 7.74
C ILE A 27 11.04 -5.56 7.02
N LEU A 28 11.55 -5.93 5.86
CA LEU A 28 12.32 -5.05 4.98
C LEU A 28 11.42 -4.52 3.86
N PRO A 29 11.75 -3.36 3.27
CA PRO A 29 10.96 -2.86 2.13
C PRO A 29 10.82 -3.87 0.99
N LYS A 30 11.84 -4.67 0.72
CA LYS A 30 11.78 -5.70 -0.35
C LYS A 30 10.77 -6.81 -0.06
N ASP A 31 10.40 -7.00 1.20
CA ASP A 31 9.44 -8.03 1.58
C ASP A 31 8.01 -7.65 1.21
N VAL A 32 7.75 -6.36 1.04
CA VAL A 32 6.41 -5.85 0.77
C VAL A 32 5.88 -6.27 -0.60
N PRO A 33 6.59 -6.01 -1.72
CA PRO A 33 6.08 -6.46 -3.02
C PRO A 33 6.02 -7.98 -3.13
N VAL A 34 6.92 -8.70 -2.46
CA VAL A 34 6.89 -10.17 -2.42
C VAL A 34 5.61 -10.66 -1.73
N ALA A 35 5.24 -10.02 -0.62
CA ALA A 35 4.01 -10.38 0.09
C ALA A 35 2.76 -10.09 -0.74
N ILE A 36 2.72 -8.94 -1.41
CA ILE A 36 1.59 -8.56 -2.26
C ILE A 36 1.48 -9.54 -3.45
N GLU A 37 2.59 -9.88 -4.05
CA GLU A 37 2.62 -10.83 -5.15
C GLU A 37 2.18 -12.23 -4.70
N ALA A 38 2.60 -12.66 -3.51
CA ALA A 38 2.15 -13.93 -2.94
C ALA A 38 0.63 -13.95 -2.73
N ALA A 39 0.05 -12.82 -2.32
CA ALA A 39 -1.40 -12.70 -2.17
C ALA A 39 -2.14 -12.86 -3.49
N LEU A 40 -1.54 -12.42 -4.59
CA LEU A 40 -2.13 -12.55 -5.93
C LEU A 40 -2.07 -14.00 -6.45
N ARG A 41 -1.02 -14.72 -6.11
CA ARG A 41 -0.81 -16.10 -6.59
C ARG A 41 -1.46 -17.14 -5.70
N ALA A 42 -1.35 -16.96 -4.39
CA ALA A 42 -1.80 -17.95 -3.43
C ALA A 42 -3.24 -17.69 -3.03
N LYS A 43 -4.05 -18.73 -3.11
CA LYS A 43 -5.41 -18.65 -2.61
C LYS A 43 -5.41 -19.23 -1.19
N GLY A 44 -5.66 -18.37 -0.21
CA GLY A 44 -5.88 -18.80 1.16
C GLY A 44 -4.61 -19.09 1.96
N SER A 45 -4.42 -20.32 2.39
CA SER A 45 -3.49 -20.71 3.44
C SER A 45 -2.01 -20.85 3.04
N GLN A 46 -1.64 -20.59 1.79
CA GLN A 46 -0.27 -20.81 1.32
C GLN A 46 0.69 -19.66 1.64
N ARG A 47 0.19 -18.56 2.19
CA ARG A 47 1.01 -17.42 2.56
C ARG A 47 1.53 -17.60 3.99
N THR A 48 2.74 -17.08 4.24
CA THR A 48 3.28 -17.04 5.60
C THR A 48 2.50 -16.04 6.46
N GLU A 49 2.64 -16.15 7.78
CA GLU A 49 2.03 -15.19 8.71
C GLU A 49 2.54 -13.77 8.46
N THR A 50 3.82 -13.63 8.17
CA THR A 50 4.42 -12.34 7.84
C THR A 50 3.81 -11.75 6.58
N GLN A 51 3.62 -12.56 5.55
CA GLN A 51 2.99 -12.11 4.31
C GLN A 51 1.55 -11.65 4.54
N ARG A 52 0.79 -12.41 5.33
CA ARG A 52 -0.59 -12.01 5.70
C ARG A 52 -0.61 -10.70 6.50
N PHE A 53 0.34 -10.54 7.41
CA PHE A 53 0.47 -9.29 8.17
C PHE A 53 0.71 -8.10 7.23
N ILE A 54 1.62 -8.23 6.29
CA ILE A 54 1.93 -7.15 5.34
C ILE A 54 0.71 -6.80 4.50
N THR A 55 0.04 -7.79 3.92
CA THR A 55 -1.12 -7.54 3.07
C THR A 55 -2.29 -6.96 3.86
N ASP A 56 -2.48 -7.38 5.11
CA ASP A 56 -3.49 -6.80 5.98
C ASP A 56 -3.25 -5.31 6.22
N ARG A 57 -1.99 -4.92 6.43
CA ARG A 57 -1.64 -3.50 6.57
C ARG A 57 -1.86 -2.72 5.30
N TYR A 58 -1.59 -3.31 4.15
CA TYR A 58 -1.87 -2.67 2.86
C TYR A 58 -3.35 -2.56 2.57
N ASP A 59 -4.16 -3.54 2.95
CA ASP A 59 -5.61 -3.45 2.85
C ASP A 59 -6.14 -2.27 3.66
N ARG A 60 -5.63 -2.09 4.87
CA ARG A 60 -6.01 -0.95 5.71
C ARG A 60 -5.56 0.38 5.11
N PHE A 61 -4.36 0.40 4.54
CA PHE A 61 -3.86 1.59 3.85
C PHE A 61 -4.76 1.95 2.66
N LEU A 62 -5.08 0.98 1.82
CA LEU A 62 -5.96 1.20 0.67
C LEU A 62 -7.35 1.64 1.10
N PHE A 63 -7.85 1.10 2.20
CA PHE A 63 -9.12 1.53 2.76
C PHE A 63 -9.08 2.99 3.19
N ARG A 64 -8.00 3.42 3.84
CA ARG A 64 -7.83 4.83 4.22
C ARG A 64 -7.72 5.73 3.00
N VAL A 65 -7.03 5.30 1.96
CA VAL A 65 -6.97 6.05 0.70
C VAL A 65 -8.36 6.18 0.09
N SER A 66 -9.16 5.12 0.12
CA SER A 66 -10.56 5.17 -0.33
C SER A 66 -11.37 6.22 0.43
N GLN A 67 -11.19 6.29 1.74
CA GLN A 67 -11.87 7.30 2.58
C GLN A 67 -11.43 8.71 2.21
N LEU A 68 -10.14 8.91 1.94
CA LEU A 68 -9.63 10.20 1.47
C LEU A 68 -10.25 10.58 0.13
N GLN A 69 -10.33 9.64 -0.80
CA GLN A 69 -10.94 9.90 -2.10
C GLN A 69 -12.42 10.32 -1.95
N ALA A 70 -13.15 9.62 -1.10
CA ALA A 70 -14.55 9.96 -0.83
C ALA A 70 -14.68 11.36 -0.21
N ALA A 71 -13.79 11.71 0.72
CA ALA A 71 -13.78 13.02 1.36
C ALA A 71 -13.49 14.15 0.36
N VAL A 72 -12.54 13.90 -0.55
CA VAL A 72 -12.21 14.87 -1.61
C VAL A 72 -13.40 15.05 -2.54
N ARG A 73 -14.04 13.96 -2.98
CA ARG A 73 -15.19 14.03 -3.87
C ARG A 73 -16.38 14.75 -3.26
N SER A 74 -16.58 14.59 -1.96
CA SER A 74 -17.70 15.24 -1.24
C SER A 74 -17.39 16.68 -0.84
N GLY A 75 -16.18 17.17 -1.08
CA GLY A 75 -15.79 18.53 -0.73
C GLY A 75 -15.41 18.74 0.72
N LEU A 76 -15.34 17.67 1.52
CA LEU A 76 -14.96 17.77 2.94
C LEU A 76 -13.48 18.11 3.11
N VAL A 77 -12.64 17.70 2.17
CA VAL A 77 -11.20 17.93 2.19
C VAL A 77 -10.78 18.37 0.80
N ARG A 78 -9.87 19.35 0.73
CA ARG A 78 -9.32 19.78 -0.55
C ARG A 78 -8.26 18.79 -1.01
N LYS A 79 -8.29 18.46 -2.29
CA LYS A 79 -7.34 17.55 -2.91
C LYS A 79 -5.90 18.00 -2.67
N GLU A 80 -5.63 19.29 -2.74
CA GLU A 80 -4.30 19.88 -2.54
C GLU A 80 -3.73 19.59 -1.16
N ASP A 81 -4.60 19.50 -0.15
CA ASP A 81 -4.16 19.32 1.24
C ASP A 81 -3.69 17.88 1.51
N VAL A 82 -4.20 16.90 0.78
CA VAL A 82 -3.84 15.50 0.99
C VAL A 82 -2.85 14.99 -0.04
N ARG A 83 -2.70 15.71 -1.14
CA ARG A 83 -1.92 15.27 -2.29
C ARG A 83 -0.42 15.27 -2.02
N PHE A 84 0.10 16.32 -1.41
CA PHE A 84 1.55 16.56 -1.33
C PHE A 84 2.33 15.43 -0.67
N PRO A 85 1.97 14.96 0.56
CA PRO A 85 2.72 13.88 1.19
C PRO A 85 2.63 12.58 0.40
N LEU A 86 1.48 12.31 -0.22
CA LEU A 86 1.26 11.09 -0.97
C LEU A 86 1.99 11.10 -2.31
N GLU A 87 2.13 12.26 -2.96
CA GLU A 87 2.96 12.39 -4.15
C GLU A 87 4.40 11.97 -3.87
N TRP A 88 4.97 12.49 -2.79
CA TRP A 88 6.33 12.13 -2.39
C TRP A 88 6.46 10.62 -2.12
N TYR A 89 5.51 10.08 -1.36
CA TYR A 89 5.51 8.66 -1.00
C TYR A 89 5.42 7.77 -2.23
N VAL A 90 4.53 8.09 -3.15
CA VAL A 90 4.38 7.35 -4.40
C VAL A 90 5.68 7.40 -5.20
N GLU A 91 6.23 8.60 -5.39
CA GLU A 91 7.46 8.76 -6.17
C GLU A 91 8.64 7.98 -5.59
N LYS A 92 8.82 8.05 -4.27
CA LYS A 92 10.02 7.52 -3.63
C LYS A 92 9.88 6.07 -3.16
N ARG A 93 8.66 5.58 -2.90
CA ARG A 93 8.46 4.29 -2.24
C ARG A 93 7.60 3.31 -3.03
N ILE A 94 6.59 3.78 -3.72
CA ILE A 94 5.62 2.90 -4.40
C ILE A 94 5.93 2.71 -5.87
N CYS A 95 6.54 3.68 -6.52
CA CYS A 95 6.71 3.71 -7.98
C CYS A 95 7.30 2.42 -8.54
N SER A 96 8.31 1.87 -7.88
CA SER A 96 8.97 0.64 -8.30
C SER A 96 8.06 -0.61 -8.18
N HIS A 97 6.95 -0.51 -7.45
CA HIS A 97 6.03 -1.62 -7.22
C HIS A 97 4.66 -1.40 -7.87
N LYS A 98 4.56 -0.41 -8.75
CA LYS A 98 3.27 0.00 -9.33
C LYS A 98 2.53 -1.16 -9.98
N LYS A 99 3.23 -1.98 -10.76
CA LYS A 99 2.61 -3.09 -11.48
C LYS A 99 1.95 -4.09 -10.52
N VAL A 100 2.65 -4.47 -9.48
CA VAL A 100 2.16 -5.41 -8.48
C VAL A 100 0.98 -4.80 -7.71
N LEU A 101 1.09 -3.53 -7.34
CA LEU A 101 0.04 -2.85 -6.59
C LEU A 101 -1.22 -2.66 -7.45
N LEU A 102 -1.09 -2.36 -8.73
CA LEU A 102 -2.22 -2.27 -9.65
C LEU A 102 -2.97 -3.60 -9.74
N ALA A 103 -2.24 -4.70 -9.89
CA ALA A 103 -2.84 -6.03 -9.93
C ALA A 103 -3.57 -6.34 -8.62
N TYR A 104 -2.97 -6.00 -7.50
CA TYR A 104 -3.57 -6.21 -6.19
C TYR A 104 -4.86 -5.42 -6.00
N MET A 105 -4.87 -4.14 -6.42
CA MET A 105 -6.06 -3.30 -6.32
C MET A 105 -7.18 -3.82 -7.21
N ALA A 106 -6.85 -4.34 -8.40
CA ALA A 106 -7.85 -4.90 -9.30
C ALA A 106 -8.53 -6.13 -8.68
N GLU A 107 -7.76 -7.01 -8.04
CA GLU A 107 -8.28 -8.21 -7.39
C GLU A 107 -9.15 -7.90 -6.16
N ASN A 108 -8.82 -6.83 -5.44
CA ASN A 108 -9.46 -6.53 -4.16
C ASN A 108 -10.51 -5.42 -4.24
N SER A 109 -10.95 -5.07 -5.45
CA SER A 109 -12.07 -4.15 -5.70
C SER A 109 -11.91 -2.78 -5.01
N THR A 110 -10.69 -2.26 -4.96
CA THR A 110 -10.39 -0.98 -4.35
C THR A 110 -10.44 0.15 -5.39
N ILE A 111 -11.59 0.32 -6.02
CA ILE A 111 -11.78 1.28 -7.12
C ILE A 111 -11.46 2.70 -6.71
N GLU A 112 -11.92 3.12 -5.52
CA GLU A 112 -11.70 4.49 -5.07
C GLU A 112 -10.23 4.77 -4.76
N SER A 113 -9.53 3.80 -4.19
CA SER A 113 -8.08 3.90 -3.98
C SER A 113 -7.35 4.04 -5.31
N LYS A 114 -7.73 3.25 -6.29
CA LYS A 114 -7.16 3.32 -7.64
C LYS A 114 -7.37 4.69 -8.26
N GLN A 115 -8.60 5.21 -8.16
CA GLN A 115 -8.93 6.56 -8.66
C GLN A 115 -8.08 7.62 -7.99
N PHE A 116 -7.86 7.50 -6.68
CA PHE A 116 -7.03 8.43 -5.95
C PHE A 116 -5.59 8.41 -6.46
N PHE A 117 -4.99 7.23 -6.59
CA PHE A 117 -3.63 7.11 -7.13
C PHE A 117 -3.54 7.65 -8.54
N GLU A 118 -4.51 7.35 -9.40
CA GLU A 118 -4.53 7.85 -10.78
C GLU A 118 -4.61 9.36 -10.86
N SER A 119 -5.09 10.02 -9.81
CA SER A 119 -5.13 11.48 -9.74
C SER A 119 -3.77 12.10 -9.38
N LEU A 120 -2.81 11.30 -8.93
CA LEU A 120 -1.49 11.77 -8.53
C LEU A 120 -0.54 11.78 -9.73
N ASP A 121 0.16 12.89 -9.92
CA ASP A 121 1.12 13.02 -11.01
C ASP A 121 2.25 12.01 -10.89
N ALA A 122 2.76 11.81 -9.67
CA ALA A 122 3.82 10.84 -9.42
C ALA A 122 3.43 9.42 -9.85
N TRP A 123 2.18 9.03 -9.59
CA TRP A 123 1.67 7.73 -10.00
C TRP A 123 1.62 7.59 -11.52
N ARG A 124 1.08 8.61 -12.20
CA ARG A 124 0.98 8.58 -13.67
C ARG A 124 2.33 8.57 -14.36
N GLN A 125 3.34 9.19 -13.74
CA GLN A 125 4.70 9.23 -14.25
C GLN A 125 5.51 7.98 -13.94
N CYS A 126 5.01 7.09 -13.07
CA CYS A 126 5.70 5.85 -12.77
C CYS A 126 5.74 4.92 -13.97
N SER A 127 6.92 4.36 -14.22
CA SER A 127 7.05 3.24 -15.15
C SER A 127 6.35 2.02 -14.58
N SER A 128 5.65 1.25 -15.43
CA SER A 128 4.96 0.03 -15.01
C SER A 128 5.81 -1.23 -15.19
N GLU A 129 7.09 -1.07 -15.34
CA GLU A 129 7.99 -2.21 -15.56
C GLU A 129 8.10 -3.16 -14.36
#